data_226d32020a9e5ef077aad00b4b28b524
#
_entry.id   226d32020a9e5ef077aad00b4b28b524
#
_cell.length_a   1.000
_cell.length_b   1.000
_cell.length_c   1.000
_cell.angle_alpha   90.00
_cell.angle_beta   90.00
_cell.angle_gamma   90.00
#
_symmetry.space_group_name_H-M   'P 1'
#
loop_
_entity.id
_entity.type
_entity.pdbx_description
1 polymer ?
#
loop_
_entity_poly.entity_id
_entity_poly.type
_entity_poly.pdbx_seq_one_letter_code
_entity_poly.pdbx_strand_id
1 'polypeptide(L)'
;MAVDGLDFQNDTVYLIEFKNGKLNKKEDKIGIRLKLTESLLGIVRGFEDIKFKCDFENLLKLQKKYILVYNEEKNYMSTSFGNILEGRANIQILKEILSEYEKTLVDKILFMSKTDFEEFYLKKYYRD
;
A
#
# COMPACT_ATOMS: atom_id res chain seq x y z
N MET A 1 -2.40 2.35 -14.31
CA MET A 1 -1.09 2.21 -13.65
C MET A 1 -1.25 1.45 -12.34
N ALA A 2 -0.57 0.32 -12.21
CA ALA A 2 -0.71 -0.56 -11.05
C ALA A 2 0.21 -0.14 -9.89
N VAL A 3 0.02 -0.75 -8.72
CA VAL A 3 0.95 -0.60 -7.59
C VAL A 3 2.33 -1.15 -7.96
N ASP A 4 3.35 -0.76 -7.19
CA ASP A 4 4.73 -1.14 -7.48
C ASP A 4 4.99 -2.64 -7.31
N GLY A 5 4.29 -3.30 -6.42
CA GLY A 5 4.47 -4.72 -6.18
C GLY A 5 3.22 -5.44 -5.74
N LEU A 6 3.15 -6.71 -6.12
CA LEU A 6 2.15 -7.65 -5.64
C LEU A 6 2.89 -8.82 -5.00
N ASP A 7 2.48 -9.19 -3.79
CA ASP A 7 3.10 -10.28 -3.07
C ASP A 7 2.03 -11.20 -2.49
N PHE A 8 2.07 -12.47 -2.89
CA PHE A 8 1.13 -13.48 -2.44
C PHE A 8 1.75 -14.28 -1.32
N GLN A 9 1.16 -14.20 -0.13
CA GLN A 9 1.60 -14.93 1.05
C GLN A 9 0.42 -15.71 1.62
N ASN A 10 0.43 -17.03 1.41
CA ASN A 10 -0.65 -17.92 1.84
C ASN A 10 -2.01 -17.48 1.25
N ASP A 11 -2.91 -17.01 2.09
CA ASP A 11 -4.25 -16.57 1.72
C ASP A 11 -4.38 -15.04 1.62
N THR A 12 -3.26 -14.34 1.60
CA THR A 12 -3.21 -12.89 1.57
C THR A 12 -2.46 -12.39 0.34
N VAL A 13 -3.00 -11.38 -0.33
CA VAL A 13 -2.26 -10.63 -1.34
C VAL A 13 -1.95 -9.24 -0.78
N TYR A 14 -0.67 -8.89 -0.86
CA TYR A 14 -0.19 -7.56 -0.50
C TYR A 14 0.00 -6.72 -1.75
N LEU A 15 -0.67 -5.57 -1.77
CA LEU A 15 -0.49 -4.57 -2.82
C LEU A 15 0.44 -3.50 -2.23
N ILE A 16 1.63 -3.37 -2.78
CA ILE A 16 2.69 -2.55 -2.18
C ILE A 16 3.01 -1.37 -3.08
N GLU A 17 2.96 -0.18 -2.52
CA GLU A 17 3.28 1.07 -3.19
C GLU A 17 4.40 1.77 -2.44
N PHE A 18 5.46 2.15 -3.16
CA PHE A 18 6.58 2.89 -2.58
C PHE A 18 6.47 4.37 -2.96
N LYS A 19 6.44 5.23 -1.96
CA LYS A 19 6.44 6.68 -2.11
C LYS A 19 7.71 7.25 -1.52
N ASN A 20 8.68 7.57 -2.37
CA ASN A 20 9.98 8.06 -1.92
C ASN A 20 10.00 9.55 -1.59
N GLY A 21 9.07 10.31 -2.14
CA GLY A 21 9.00 11.75 -1.92
C GLY A 21 8.09 12.14 -0.75
N LYS A 22 7.86 13.44 -0.62
CA LYS A 22 6.93 13.98 0.37
C LYS A 22 5.50 13.59 0.00
N LEU A 23 4.74 13.11 0.98
CA LEU A 23 3.34 12.75 0.77
C LEU A 23 2.47 14.00 0.63
N ASN A 24 1.59 14.00 -0.35
CA ASN A 24 0.62 15.05 -0.59
C ASN A 24 -0.78 14.47 -0.49
N LYS A 25 -1.55 14.93 0.51
CA LYS A 25 -2.88 14.39 0.81
C LYS A 25 -3.87 14.46 -0.35
N LYS A 26 -3.71 15.45 -1.24
CA LYS A 26 -4.63 15.68 -2.36
C LYS A 26 -4.29 14.83 -3.57
N GLU A 27 -3.04 14.89 -4.02
CA GLU A 27 -2.55 14.16 -5.19
C GLU A 27 -2.44 12.66 -4.91
N ASP A 28 -1.92 12.31 -3.74
CA ASP A 28 -1.71 10.91 -3.38
C ASP A 28 -3.04 10.17 -3.16
N LYS A 29 -4.07 10.83 -2.66
CA LYS A 29 -5.40 10.25 -2.56
C LYS A 29 -5.90 9.75 -3.91
N ILE A 30 -5.83 10.61 -4.92
CA ILE A 30 -6.28 10.28 -6.28
C ILE A 30 -5.40 9.19 -6.88
N GLY A 31 -4.09 9.34 -6.78
CA GLY A 31 -3.13 8.37 -7.32
C GLY A 31 -3.27 6.98 -6.72
N ILE A 32 -3.39 6.91 -5.40
CA ILE A 32 -3.56 5.63 -4.69
C ILE A 32 -4.87 4.96 -5.07
N ARG A 33 -5.95 5.71 -5.14
CA ARG A 33 -7.26 5.20 -5.56
C ARG A 33 -7.20 4.58 -6.95
N LEU A 34 -6.60 5.28 -7.90
CA LEU A 34 -6.45 4.78 -9.26
C LEU A 34 -5.60 3.51 -9.30
N LYS A 35 -4.47 3.51 -8.62
CA LYS A 35 -3.57 2.36 -8.56
C LYS A 35 -4.20 1.14 -7.90
N LEU A 36 -4.96 1.33 -6.83
CA LEU A 36 -5.71 0.26 -6.19
C LEU A 36 -6.71 -0.36 -7.15
N THR A 37 -7.52 0.47 -7.79
CA THR A 37 -8.55 0.00 -8.71
C THR A 37 -7.93 -0.75 -9.89
N GLU A 38 -6.91 -0.18 -10.53
CA GLU A 38 -6.23 -0.79 -11.65
C GLU A 38 -5.54 -2.10 -11.27
N SER A 39 -4.94 -2.15 -10.07
CA SER A 39 -4.26 -3.36 -9.60
C SER A 39 -5.24 -4.50 -9.36
N LEU A 40 -6.39 -4.21 -8.74
CA LEU A 40 -7.41 -5.23 -8.51
C LEU A 40 -8.00 -5.74 -9.83
N LEU A 41 -8.26 -4.86 -10.79
CA LEU A 41 -8.70 -5.25 -12.13
C LEU A 41 -7.61 -6.06 -12.85
N GLY A 42 -6.36 -5.66 -12.71
CA GLY A 42 -5.23 -6.37 -13.30
C GLY A 42 -5.06 -7.78 -12.75
N ILE A 43 -5.28 -7.96 -11.45
CA ILE A 43 -5.26 -9.29 -10.83
C ILE A 43 -6.36 -10.18 -11.44
N VAL A 44 -7.57 -9.67 -11.55
CA VAL A 44 -8.69 -10.42 -12.15
C VAL A 44 -8.38 -10.81 -13.60
N ARG A 45 -7.85 -9.88 -14.40
CA ARG A 45 -7.47 -10.15 -15.79
C ARG A 45 -6.25 -11.04 -15.91
N GLY A 46 -5.26 -10.83 -15.06
CA GLY A 46 -4.01 -11.58 -15.07
C GLY A 46 -4.19 -13.06 -14.75
N PHE A 47 -5.24 -13.42 -14.03
CA PHE A 47 -5.54 -14.81 -13.74
C PHE A 47 -5.96 -15.61 -14.98
N GLU A 48 -6.38 -14.94 -16.04
CA GLU A 48 -6.65 -15.59 -17.32
C GLU A 48 -5.38 -15.87 -18.11
N ASP A 49 -4.38 -14.99 -18.00
CA ASP A 49 -3.18 -15.00 -18.82
C ASP A 49 -1.95 -15.58 -18.12
N ILE A 50 -1.91 -15.57 -16.81
CA ILE A 50 -0.76 -16.00 -16.04
C ILE A 50 -1.15 -17.22 -15.21
N LYS A 51 -0.19 -18.12 -15.02
CA LYS A 51 -0.31 -19.36 -14.24
C LYS A 51 -0.72 -19.18 -12.77
N PHE A 52 -1.41 -18.12 -12.43
CA PHE A 52 -2.06 -18.01 -11.13
C PHE A 52 -3.34 -18.85 -11.19
N LYS A 53 -3.36 -19.94 -10.46
CA LYS A 53 -4.53 -20.80 -10.34
C LYS A 53 -5.62 -20.15 -9.48
N CYS A 54 -5.91 -18.89 -9.74
CA CYS A 54 -6.82 -18.13 -8.92
C CYS A 54 -7.87 -17.49 -9.83
N ASP A 55 -9.09 -17.96 -9.76
CA ASP A 55 -10.21 -17.36 -10.45
C ASP A 55 -10.79 -16.21 -9.60
N PHE A 56 -11.84 -15.57 -10.08
CA PHE A 56 -12.48 -14.47 -9.40
C PHE A 56 -13.00 -14.88 -8.01
N GLU A 57 -13.54 -16.09 -7.87
CA GLU A 57 -14.02 -16.58 -6.57
C GLU A 57 -12.87 -16.70 -5.56
N ASN A 58 -11.75 -17.24 -5.99
CA ASN A 58 -10.56 -17.35 -5.13
C ASN A 58 -10.00 -15.99 -4.77
N LEU A 59 -10.03 -15.03 -5.69
CA LEU A 59 -9.63 -13.66 -5.40
C LEU A 59 -10.51 -13.03 -4.32
N LEU A 60 -11.81 -13.26 -4.36
CA LEU A 60 -12.73 -12.77 -3.34
C LEU A 60 -12.45 -13.36 -1.96
N LYS A 61 -11.94 -14.58 -1.90
CA LYS A 61 -11.59 -15.27 -0.65
C LYS A 61 -10.24 -14.82 -0.10
N LEU A 62 -9.35 -14.30 -0.94
CA LEU A 62 -8.06 -13.79 -0.48
C LEU A 62 -8.25 -12.53 0.35
N GLN A 63 -7.46 -12.43 1.41
CA GLN A 63 -7.32 -11.14 2.09
C GLN A 63 -6.48 -10.22 1.23
N LYS A 64 -6.92 -8.99 1.08
CA LYS A 64 -6.24 -7.97 0.29
C LYS A 64 -5.76 -6.88 1.23
N LYS A 65 -4.45 -6.73 1.36
CA LYS A 65 -3.84 -5.71 2.21
C LYS A 65 -3.02 -4.76 1.34
N TYR A 66 -3.26 -3.49 1.50
CA TYR A 66 -2.50 -2.45 0.82
C TYR A 66 -1.47 -1.88 1.78
N ILE A 67 -0.23 -1.78 1.34
CA ILE A 67 0.86 -1.19 2.12
C ILE A 67 1.41 0.00 1.36
N LEU A 68 1.31 1.18 1.94
CA LEU A 68 2.02 2.37 1.46
C LEU A 68 3.30 2.49 2.27
N VAL A 69 4.44 2.36 1.58
CA VAL A 69 5.76 2.51 2.19
C VAL A 69 6.24 3.92 1.88
N TYR A 70 6.45 4.74 2.89
CA TYR A 70 6.87 6.12 2.73
C TYR A 70 8.29 6.34 3.24
N ASN A 71 8.92 7.42 2.77
CA ASN A 71 10.24 7.83 3.21
C ASN A 71 10.10 8.76 4.40
N GLU A 72 10.46 8.30 5.60
CA GLU A 72 10.36 9.09 6.82
C GLU A 72 11.23 10.36 6.78
N GLU A 73 12.40 10.30 6.16
CA GLU A 73 13.29 11.46 6.05
C GLU A 73 12.65 12.59 5.25
N LYS A 74 11.89 12.25 4.21
CA LYS A 74 11.22 13.24 3.38
C LYS A 74 9.92 13.77 4.00
N ASN A 75 9.35 13.06 4.95
CA ASN A 75 8.05 13.39 5.50
C ASN A 75 8.12 14.02 6.90
N TYR A 76 8.90 13.46 7.81
CA TYR A 76 8.94 14.00 9.17
C TYR A 76 10.31 13.97 9.84
N MET A 77 11.31 13.33 9.26
CA MET A 77 12.68 13.34 9.82
C MET A 77 13.47 14.51 9.24
N SER A 78 12.98 15.71 9.46
CA SER A 78 13.61 16.94 9.03
C SER A 78 14.28 17.63 10.22
N THR A 79 15.25 18.54 9.94
CA THR A 79 15.87 19.37 10.97
C THR A 79 14.90 20.44 11.47
N SER A 80 13.84 20.74 10.75
CA SER A 80 12.83 21.74 11.11
C SER A 80 11.65 21.08 11.82
N PHE A 81 11.36 21.59 13.02
CA PHE A 81 10.21 21.11 13.81
C PHE A 81 8.88 21.28 13.07
N GLY A 82 8.70 22.41 12.39
CA GLY A 82 7.49 22.67 11.60
C GLY A 82 7.31 21.64 10.47
N ASN A 83 8.39 21.27 9.79
CA ASN A 83 8.33 20.26 8.73
C ASN A 83 8.02 18.86 9.28
N ILE A 84 8.51 18.54 10.47
CA ILE A 84 8.19 17.27 11.14
C ILE A 84 6.69 17.18 11.43
N LEU A 85 6.12 18.25 12.01
CA LEU A 85 4.69 18.31 12.32
C LEU A 85 3.83 18.22 11.07
N GLU A 86 4.20 18.95 10.02
CA GLU A 86 3.48 18.93 8.75
C GLU A 86 3.49 17.54 8.13
N GLY A 87 4.66 16.89 8.10
CA GLY A 87 4.80 15.54 7.54
C GLY A 87 3.95 14.52 8.28
N ARG A 88 3.97 14.54 9.60
CA ARG A 88 3.16 13.63 10.41
C ARG A 88 1.67 13.89 10.26
N ALA A 89 1.27 15.15 10.18
CA ALA A 89 -0.13 15.53 9.97
C ALA A 89 -0.61 15.05 8.60
N ASN A 90 0.19 15.19 7.55
CA ASN A 90 -0.15 14.74 6.20
C ASN A 90 -0.34 13.22 6.16
N ILE A 91 0.52 12.46 6.83
CA ILE A 91 0.39 11.01 6.91
C ILE A 91 -0.91 10.63 7.62
N GLN A 92 -1.23 11.28 8.74
CA GLN A 92 -2.44 10.98 9.50
C GLN A 92 -3.71 11.30 8.71
N ILE A 93 -3.73 12.44 8.04
CA ILE A 93 -4.86 12.83 7.20
C ILE A 93 -5.05 11.85 6.05
N LEU A 94 -3.96 11.46 5.40
CA LEU A 94 -4.02 10.50 4.29
C LEU A 94 -4.52 9.13 4.77
N LYS A 95 -4.11 8.67 5.94
CA LYS A 95 -4.64 7.46 6.56
C LYS A 95 -6.15 7.53 6.74
N GLU A 96 -6.65 8.64 7.28
CA GLU A 96 -8.08 8.83 7.51
C GLU A 96 -8.86 8.83 6.20
N ILE A 97 -8.36 9.54 5.19
CA ILE A 97 -9.00 9.61 3.87
C ILE A 97 -9.06 8.23 3.21
N LEU A 98 -7.97 7.47 3.29
CA LEU A 98 -7.88 6.16 2.63
C LEU A 98 -8.60 5.05 3.41
N SER A 99 -8.94 5.27 4.68
CA SER A 99 -9.66 4.30 5.48
C SER A 99 -11.01 3.91 4.89
N GLU A 100 -11.60 4.77 4.06
CA GLU A 100 -12.87 4.46 3.38
C GLU A 100 -12.75 3.29 2.39
N TYR A 101 -11.53 2.96 1.94
CA TYR A 101 -11.30 1.84 1.03
C TYR A 101 -11.12 0.50 1.76
N GLU A 102 -10.94 0.53 3.08
CA GLU A 102 -10.95 -0.68 3.88
C GLU A 102 -12.35 -1.29 3.85
N LYS A 103 -12.42 -2.61 3.71
CA LYS A 103 -13.65 -3.40 3.59
C LYS A 103 -14.44 -3.18 2.29
N THR A 104 -14.04 -2.22 1.45
CA THR A 104 -14.64 -2.03 0.13
C THR A 104 -13.73 -2.56 -0.97
N LEU A 105 -12.57 -1.96 -1.14
CA LEU A 105 -11.58 -2.39 -2.15
C LEU A 105 -10.56 -3.36 -1.56
N VAL A 106 -10.13 -3.12 -0.33
CA VAL A 106 -9.15 -3.95 0.38
C VAL A 106 -9.62 -4.21 1.80
N ASP A 107 -9.07 -5.24 2.42
CA ASP A 107 -9.41 -5.57 3.80
C ASP A 107 -8.70 -4.66 4.79
N LYS A 108 -7.50 -4.23 4.47
CA LYS A 108 -6.72 -3.36 5.34
C LYS A 108 -5.76 -2.48 4.56
N ILE A 109 -5.56 -1.26 5.05
CA ILE A 109 -4.58 -0.32 4.54
C ILE A 109 -3.55 -0.07 5.64
N LEU A 110 -2.28 -0.29 5.32
CA LEU A 110 -1.16 -0.12 6.23
C LEU A 110 -0.24 0.97 5.71
N PHE A 111 0.15 1.88 6.59
CA PHE A 111 1.18 2.87 6.31
C PHE A 111 2.43 2.48 7.08
N MET A 112 3.52 2.25 6.36
CA MET A 112 4.79 1.87 6.95
C MET A 112 5.90 2.79 6.46
N SER A 113 6.77 3.21 7.39
CA SER A 113 8.03 3.82 6.99
C SER A 113 8.91 2.76 6.31
N LYS A 114 9.93 3.19 5.59
CA LYS A 114 10.92 2.25 5.02
C LYS A 114 11.49 1.34 6.08
N THR A 115 11.83 1.88 7.24
CA THR A 115 12.39 1.13 8.35
C THR A 115 11.41 0.08 8.86
N ASP A 116 10.15 0.46 9.06
CA ASP A 116 9.11 -0.45 9.52
C ASP A 116 8.82 -1.54 8.48
N PHE A 117 8.83 -1.20 7.21
CA PHE A 117 8.63 -2.17 6.14
C PHE A 117 9.73 -3.23 6.14
N GLU A 118 10.99 -2.83 6.28
CA GLU A 118 12.10 -3.78 6.41
C GLU A 118 11.97 -4.65 7.65
N GLU A 119 11.66 -4.05 8.78
CA GLU A 119 11.61 -4.73 10.07
C GLU A 119 10.43 -5.69 10.18
N PHE A 120 9.23 -5.25 9.78
CA PHE A 120 8.00 -6.01 10.03
C PHE A 120 7.52 -6.82 8.83
N TYR A 121 7.92 -6.46 7.61
CA TYR A 121 7.49 -7.16 6.43
C TYR A 121 8.60 -8.02 5.82
N LEU A 122 9.73 -7.41 5.46
CA LEU A 122 10.80 -8.14 4.80
C LEU A 122 11.43 -9.20 5.70
N LYS A 123 11.61 -8.90 6.98
CA LYS A 123 12.11 -9.90 7.94
C LYS A 123 11.15 -11.05 8.11
N LYS A 124 9.85 -10.77 8.16
CA LYS A 124 8.83 -11.79 8.35
C LYS A 124 8.77 -12.79 7.19
N TYR A 125 8.87 -12.33 5.96
CA TYR A 125 8.63 -13.15 4.78
C TYR A 125 9.88 -13.51 3.99
N TYR A 126 10.95 -12.75 4.07
CA TYR A 126 12.10 -12.88 3.17
C TYR A 126 13.47 -12.94 3.85
N ARG A 127 13.54 -12.74 5.16
CA ARG A 127 14.81 -12.78 5.89
C ARG A 127 14.69 -13.69 7.09
N ASP A 128 15.75 -14.46 7.32
CA ASP A 128 15.89 -15.34 8.47
C ASP A 128 16.17 -14.57 9.77
#